data_72e31f08daea36a9ff80e1e9bdcce7ca
#
_entry.id   72e31f08daea36a9ff80e1e9bdcce7ca
#
_cell.length_a   1.000
_cell.length_b   1.000
_cell.length_c   1.000
_cell.angle_alpha   90.00
_cell.angle_beta   90.00
_cell.angle_gamma   90.00
#
_symmetry.space_group_name_H-M   'P 1'
#
loop_
_entity.id
_entity.type
_entity.pdbx_description
1 polymer ?
#
loop_
_entity_poly.entity_id
_entity_poly.type
_entity_poly.pdbx_seq_one_letter_code
_entity_poly.pdbx_strand_id
1 'polypeptide(L)'
;MNKINYILITLLLGGSVSLNAQTSKAASEMQLADTLSIGYQMNVSSRTSSYSINGVNASAFEKSPYIDISKALYGKVAGLNVYQGTGSSADNVSTLSIHGNAPLVLIDGFPRDISDITSMEIESCYVLKDAAAAALYGMRGANGVVLITTKRGISNGLKVNVDYNFGVNTQFRSPDFADAYTYANALNTALSGDGLPARYNAQELDAFRTGIYPYDYPNVDWWNETLNNTGLTHNLKMSFSGGSDKFRFYTVVDYYRDRSMLKKNTEDTRFDTTPTDTRLTVRTNLDVKVTESTLLKAGIVGRLKEFRGTRYGRSAIFNKIYGIPSAAFPIRYENGIYGGSSVYGTGNPVALLKDYGHIRNVYGTLLADLSIRQDLSALTKGLAAEASVSFDNIGGMNETT
;
A
#
# COMPACT_ATOMS: atom_id res chain seq x y z
N MET A 1 -32.06 31.94 -11.29
CA MET A 1 -30.67 31.52 -10.96
C MET A 1 -30.68 30.75 -9.66
N ASN A 2 -30.04 29.60 -9.59
CA ASN A 2 -29.64 28.84 -8.38
C ASN A 2 -30.55 27.70 -7.91
N LYS A 3 -31.08 26.88 -8.80
CA LYS A 3 -31.54 25.53 -8.39
C LYS A 3 -30.67 24.37 -9.00
N ILE A 4 -29.77 24.69 -9.92
CA ILE A 4 -28.92 23.69 -10.60
C ILE A 4 -27.62 23.38 -9.76
N ASN A 5 -27.15 24.34 -8.96
CA ASN A 5 -25.93 24.15 -8.17
C ASN A 5 -26.10 23.28 -6.93
N TYR A 6 -27.31 23.09 -6.42
CA TYR A 6 -27.55 22.22 -5.27
C TYR A 6 -27.65 20.74 -5.63
N ILE A 7 -27.98 20.40 -6.87
CA ILE A 7 -28.04 19.02 -7.33
C ILE A 7 -26.64 18.46 -7.61
N LEU A 8 -25.69 19.30 -8.00
CA LEU A 8 -24.29 18.86 -8.23
C LEU A 8 -23.50 18.61 -6.93
N ILE A 9 -23.83 19.35 -5.86
CA ILE A 9 -23.16 19.19 -4.55
C ILE A 9 -23.70 17.97 -3.79
N THR A 10 -24.97 17.61 -3.98
CA THR A 10 -25.56 16.42 -3.36
C THR A 10 -25.12 15.12 -4.04
N LEU A 11 -24.68 15.18 -5.30
CA LEU A 11 -24.14 14.03 -6.03
C LEU A 11 -22.67 13.74 -5.69
N LEU A 12 -21.95 14.70 -5.09
CA LEU A 12 -20.55 14.57 -4.68
C LEU A 12 -20.36 14.10 -3.22
N LEU A 13 -21.39 14.11 -2.41
CA LEU A 13 -21.35 13.71 -0.99
C LEU A 13 -22.15 12.44 -0.66
N GLY A 14 -22.77 11.81 -1.63
CA GLY A 14 -23.65 10.66 -1.46
C GLY A 14 -23.25 9.49 -2.34
N GLY A 15 -22.01 9.00 -2.19
CA GLY A 15 -21.45 8.23 -3.27
C GLY A 15 -21.43 6.76 -3.19
N SER A 16 -21.98 5.96 -2.44
CA SER A 16 -22.16 4.54 -2.73
C SER A 16 -23.65 4.16 -2.63
N VAL A 17 -24.41 4.56 -3.63
CA VAL A 17 -25.72 3.95 -3.84
C VAL A 17 -25.48 2.64 -4.58
N SER A 18 -25.08 1.60 -3.88
CA SER A 18 -25.42 0.25 -4.28
C SER A 18 -26.83 -0.03 -3.78
N LEU A 19 -27.81 0.22 -4.62
CA LEU A 19 -29.12 -0.37 -4.46
C LEU A 19 -28.97 -1.89 -4.60
N ASN A 20 -28.64 -2.54 -3.52
CA ASN A 20 -28.90 -3.95 -3.31
C ASN A 20 -29.44 -4.10 -1.89
N ALA A 21 -30.75 -4.08 -1.79
CA ALA A 21 -31.45 -4.65 -0.66
C ALA A 21 -31.16 -6.17 -0.64
N GLN A 22 -30.01 -6.55 -0.13
CA GLN A 22 -29.73 -7.90 0.32
C GLN A 22 -29.49 -7.85 1.82
N THR A 23 -30.54 -8.24 2.52
CA THR A 23 -30.62 -8.61 3.92
C THR A 23 -29.36 -9.34 4.39
N SER A 24 -28.81 -8.87 5.49
CA SER A 24 -27.99 -9.54 6.52
C SER A 24 -27.73 -11.04 6.36
N LYS A 25 -26.99 -11.46 5.35
CA LYS A 25 -26.34 -12.76 5.25
C LYS A 25 -24.82 -12.69 5.43
N ALA A 26 -24.30 -11.53 5.74
CA ALA A 26 -22.85 -11.29 5.79
C ALA A 26 -22.13 -11.97 6.97
N ALA A 27 -22.84 -12.52 7.93
CA ALA A 27 -22.23 -13.24 9.06
C ALA A 27 -22.13 -14.78 8.84
N SER A 28 -22.78 -15.33 7.82
CA SER A 28 -22.78 -16.78 7.55
C SER A 28 -21.87 -17.21 6.39
N GLU A 29 -21.28 -16.26 5.65
CA GLU A 29 -20.46 -16.55 4.47
C GLU A 29 -18.95 -16.61 4.73
N MET A 30 -18.53 -16.62 5.99
CA MET A 30 -17.20 -17.09 6.38
C MET A 30 -17.13 -18.64 6.42
N GLN A 31 -18.08 -19.33 5.80
CA GLN A 31 -17.93 -20.76 5.58
C GLN A 31 -16.80 -20.98 4.58
N LEU A 32 -15.68 -21.54 5.08
CA LEU A 32 -14.70 -22.17 4.22
C LEU A 32 -15.45 -23.05 3.22
N ALA A 33 -15.08 -22.94 1.94
CA ALA A 33 -15.60 -23.88 0.95
C ALA A 33 -15.39 -25.30 1.47
N ASP A 34 -16.35 -26.19 1.23
CA ASP A 34 -16.25 -27.59 1.68
C ASP A 34 -14.95 -28.27 1.18
N THR A 35 -14.31 -27.66 0.19
CA THR A 35 -13.08 -28.12 -0.44
C THR A 35 -12.03 -27.02 -0.38
N LEU A 36 -10.91 -27.28 0.28
CA LEU A 36 -9.76 -26.37 0.42
C LEU A 36 -8.68 -26.77 -0.57
N SER A 37 -8.19 -25.82 -1.34
CA SER A 37 -6.99 -26.04 -2.18
C SER A 37 -5.74 -25.89 -1.32
N ILE A 38 -4.88 -26.90 -1.35
CA ILE A 38 -3.58 -26.89 -0.67
C ILE A 38 -2.41 -26.70 -1.65
N GLY A 39 -2.71 -26.28 -2.87
CA GLY A 39 -1.74 -26.14 -3.95
C GLY A 39 -1.57 -27.43 -4.76
N TYR A 40 -0.79 -27.36 -5.84
CA TYR A 40 -0.59 -28.46 -6.80
C TYR A 40 -1.92 -29.11 -7.25
N GLN A 41 -3.00 -28.32 -7.30
CA GLN A 41 -4.39 -28.76 -7.59
C GLN A 41 -4.93 -29.87 -6.67
N MET A 42 -4.29 -30.09 -5.54
CA MET A 42 -4.82 -30.97 -4.50
C MET A 42 -5.87 -30.23 -3.69
N ASN A 43 -7.03 -30.87 -3.63
CA ASN A 43 -8.16 -30.37 -2.87
C ASN A 43 -8.41 -31.30 -1.69
N VAL A 44 -8.56 -30.72 -0.51
CA VAL A 44 -8.84 -31.46 0.73
C VAL A 44 -10.19 -31.00 1.26
N SER A 45 -11.04 -31.94 1.66
CA SER A 45 -12.30 -31.59 2.32
C SER A 45 -12.02 -30.96 3.68
N SER A 46 -12.61 -29.80 3.95
CA SER A 46 -12.45 -29.09 5.24
C SER A 46 -12.89 -29.95 6.43
N ARG A 47 -13.85 -30.85 6.21
CA ARG A 47 -14.41 -31.73 7.26
C ARG A 47 -13.54 -32.93 7.60
N THR A 48 -12.79 -33.45 6.65
CA THR A 48 -11.95 -34.66 6.81
C THR A 48 -10.46 -34.33 6.84
N SER A 49 -10.10 -33.06 6.70
CA SER A 49 -8.70 -32.62 6.74
C SER A 49 -8.13 -32.70 8.15
N SER A 50 -6.99 -33.37 8.29
CA SER A 50 -6.15 -33.29 9.48
C SER A 50 -5.25 -32.05 9.51
N TYR A 51 -5.26 -31.25 8.44
CA TYR A 51 -4.41 -30.05 8.31
C TYR A 51 -5.08 -28.82 8.92
N SER A 52 -4.30 -27.98 9.57
CA SER A 52 -4.75 -26.68 10.07
C SER A 52 -4.65 -25.63 8.96
N ILE A 53 -5.69 -25.52 8.14
CA ILE A 53 -5.77 -24.57 7.03
C ILE A 53 -6.83 -23.53 7.38
N ASN A 54 -6.46 -22.26 7.27
CA ASN A 54 -7.40 -21.14 7.38
C ASN A 54 -7.34 -20.30 6.12
N GLY A 55 -8.45 -19.69 5.75
CA GLY A 55 -8.45 -18.89 4.55
C GLY A 55 -9.67 -17.98 4.45
N VAL A 56 -9.64 -17.13 3.45
CA VAL A 56 -10.72 -16.21 3.07
C VAL A 56 -10.91 -16.23 1.56
N ASN A 57 -12.15 -16.02 1.14
CA ASN A 57 -12.54 -15.97 -0.26
C ASN A 57 -12.56 -14.52 -0.78
N ALA A 58 -12.83 -14.36 -2.07
CA ALA A 58 -12.93 -13.10 -2.79
C ALA A 58 -13.74 -12.01 -2.05
N SER A 59 -14.86 -12.38 -1.41
CA SER A 59 -15.73 -11.44 -0.68
C SER A 59 -15.02 -10.66 0.42
N ALA A 60 -13.96 -11.24 1.02
CA ALA A 60 -13.17 -10.57 2.04
C ALA A 60 -12.32 -9.41 1.49
N PHE A 61 -12.05 -9.42 0.18
CA PHE A 61 -11.20 -8.44 -0.49
C PHE A 61 -11.99 -7.42 -1.32
N GLU A 62 -13.19 -7.76 -1.78
CA GLU A 62 -13.98 -6.95 -2.73
C GLU A 62 -14.23 -5.52 -2.25
N LYS A 63 -14.50 -5.35 -0.95
CA LYS A 63 -14.76 -4.04 -0.33
C LYS A 63 -13.51 -3.41 0.31
N SER A 64 -12.33 -3.97 0.08
CA SER A 64 -11.11 -3.47 0.68
C SER A 64 -10.63 -2.20 -0.03
N PRO A 65 -10.54 -1.06 0.67
CA PRO A 65 -9.99 0.17 0.11
C PRO A 65 -8.47 0.14 0.01
N TYR A 66 -7.84 -0.86 0.63
CA TYR A 66 -6.39 -0.94 0.69
C TYR A 66 -5.80 -1.37 -0.64
N ILE A 67 -4.71 -0.71 -0.99
CA ILE A 67 -3.89 -1.06 -2.15
C ILE A 67 -2.98 -2.24 -1.85
N ASP A 68 -2.46 -2.27 -0.62
CA ASP A 68 -1.66 -3.37 -0.11
C ASP A 68 -2.60 -4.45 0.43
N ILE A 69 -2.58 -5.59 -0.23
CA ILE A 69 -3.43 -6.74 0.12
C ILE A 69 -3.10 -7.29 1.50
N SER A 70 -1.87 -7.16 1.96
CA SER A 70 -1.50 -7.57 3.32
C SER A 70 -2.39 -6.89 4.37
N LYS A 71 -2.70 -5.60 4.19
CA LYS A 71 -3.63 -4.87 5.09
C LYS A 71 -5.05 -5.40 5.04
N ALA A 72 -5.49 -5.85 3.87
CA ALA A 72 -6.81 -6.45 3.72
C ALA A 72 -6.94 -7.79 4.45
N LEU A 73 -5.83 -8.46 4.74
CA LEU A 73 -5.78 -9.71 5.49
C LEU A 73 -5.73 -9.50 7.02
N TYR A 74 -5.51 -8.26 7.49
CA TYR A 74 -5.41 -7.97 8.92
C TYR A 74 -6.63 -8.47 9.69
N GLY A 75 -6.39 -9.37 10.66
CA GLY A 75 -7.42 -9.95 11.52
C GLY A 75 -8.41 -10.90 10.85
N LYS A 76 -8.24 -11.24 9.56
CA LYS A 76 -9.19 -12.08 8.81
C LYS A 76 -8.79 -13.54 8.75
N VAL A 77 -7.51 -13.87 8.86
CA VAL A 77 -7.01 -15.24 8.76
C VAL A 77 -6.32 -15.64 10.05
N ALA A 78 -6.84 -16.70 10.71
CA ALA A 78 -6.29 -17.16 11.97
C ALA A 78 -4.87 -17.75 11.78
N GLY A 79 -3.92 -17.25 12.57
CA GLY A 79 -2.51 -17.65 12.52
C GLY A 79 -1.65 -16.85 11.56
N LEU A 80 -2.24 -15.89 10.81
CA LEU A 80 -1.52 -14.92 10.02
C LEU A 80 -1.48 -13.58 10.76
N ASN A 81 -0.28 -13.11 11.07
CA ASN A 81 -0.06 -11.78 11.63
C ASN A 81 0.35 -10.82 10.50
N VAL A 82 -0.16 -9.61 10.57
CA VAL A 82 0.17 -8.54 9.63
C VAL A 82 0.73 -7.37 10.43
N TYR A 83 1.97 -6.99 10.16
CA TYR A 83 2.63 -5.88 10.81
C TYR A 83 2.74 -4.71 9.87
N GLN A 84 2.25 -3.56 10.31
CA GLN A 84 2.36 -2.30 9.58
C GLN A 84 3.51 -1.49 10.17
N GLY A 85 4.56 -1.25 9.40
CA GLY A 85 5.76 -0.56 9.86
C GLY A 85 5.60 0.94 9.99
N THR A 86 4.84 1.58 9.08
CA THR A 86 4.65 3.03 9.04
C THR A 86 3.19 3.39 8.75
N GLY A 87 2.79 4.64 9.03
CA GLY A 87 1.47 5.17 8.69
C GLY A 87 1.36 5.72 7.26
N SER A 88 2.45 5.74 6.49
CA SER A 88 2.44 6.25 5.12
C SER A 88 1.63 5.35 4.19
N SER A 89 0.78 5.94 3.34
CA SER A 89 -0.08 5.15 2.44
C SER A 89 0.70 4.44 1.35
N ALA A 90 1.76 5.04 0.84
CA ALA A 90 2.47 4.58 -0.35
C ALA A 90 3.70 3.72 -0.08
N ASP A 91 4.47 4.00 0.98
CA ASP A 91 5.69 3.24 1.35
C ASP A 91 5.42 2.18 2.41
N ASN A 92 4.17 2.02 2.81
CA ASN A 92 3.81 1.17 3.91
C ASN A 92 3.52 -0.25 3.41
N VAL A 93 4.58 -0.97 3.11
CA VAL A 93 4.50 -2.41 2.86
C VAL A 93 4.31 -3.09 4.20
N SER A 94 3.17 -3.77 4.35
CA SER A 94 2.92 -4.56 5.53
C SER A 94 3.66 -5.90 5.44
N THR A 95 4.24 -6.32 6.54
CA THR A 95 4.95 -7.60 6.62
C THR A 95 4.00 -8.69 7.12
N LEU A 96 3.96 -9.80 6.42
CA LEU A 96 3.25 -11.00 6.85
C LEU A 96 4.12 -11.85 7.75
N SER A 97 3.53 -12.44 8.78
CA SER A 97 4.25 -13.36 9.66
C SER A 97 3.35 -14.51 10.09
N ILE A 98 3.91 -15.73 10.06
CA ILE A 98 3.33 -16.94 10.64
C ILE A 98 4.33 -17.45 11.68
N HIS A 99 3.88 -17.66 12.92
CA HIS A 99 4.74 -18.06 14.04
C HIS A 99 6.00 -17.19 14.23
N GLY A 100 5.89 -15.88 13.94
CA GLY A 100 7.01 -14.93 14.08
C GLY A 100 7.93 -14.81 12.86
N ASN A 101 7.77 -15.65 11.84
CA ASN A 101 8.63 -15.69 10.66
C ASN A 101 7.88 -15.30 9.37
N ALA A 102 8.62 -14.84 8.35
CA ALA A 102 8.07 -14.54 7.04
C ALA A 102 7.63 -15.84 6.32
N PRO A 103 6.36 -15.97 5.89
CA PRO A 103 5.88 -17.14 5.18
C PRO A 103 6.32 -17.12 3.70
N LEU A 104 6.27 -18.30 3.09
CA LEU A 104 6.33 -18.40 1.63
C LEU A 104 4.99 -17.93 1.04
N VAL A 105 5.02 -16.90 0.18
CA VAL A 105 3.83 -16.46 -0.54
C VAL A 105 3.85 -17.07 -1.96
N LEU A 106 2.74 -17.69 -2.33
CA LEU A 106 2.54 -18.28 -3.65
C LEU A 106 1.31 -17.66 -4.31
N ILE A 107 1.48 -17.11 -5.49
CA ILE A 107 0.40 -16.60 -6.34
C ILE A 107 0.26 -17.55 -7.54
N ASP A 108 -0.88 -18.23 -7.64
CA ASP A 108 -1.14 -19.27 -8.65
C ASP A 108 -0.05 -20.37 -8.72
N GLY A 109 0.57 -20.67 -7.56
CA GLY A 109 1.61 -21.69 -7.43
C GLY A 109 3.05 -21.19 -7.60
N PHE A 110 3.25 -19.94 -7.98
CA PHE A 110 4.58 -19.34 -8.16
C PHE A 110 4.96 -18.44 -6.98
N PRO A 111 6.21 -18.54 -6.48
CA PRO A 111 6.71 -17.68 -5.42
C PRO A 111 6.80 -16.22 -5.89
N ARG A 112 6.01 -15.34 -5.28
CA ARG A 112 5.94 -13.91 -5.61
C ARG A 112 5.69 -13.07 -4.37
N ASP A 113 5.94 -11.78 -4.47
CA ASP A 113 5.59 -10.85 -3.40
C ASP A 113 4.07 -10.60 -3.37
N ILE A 114 3.51 -10.47 -2.16
CA ILE A 114 2.08 -10.19 -2.01
C ILE A 114 1.68 -8.82 -2.56
N SER A 115 2.63 -7.91 -2.69
CA SER A 115 2.41 -6.60 -3.33
C SER A 115 2.19 -6.71 -4.84
N ASP A 116 2.45 -7.88 -5.45
CA ASP A 116 2.25 -8.13 -6.87
C ASP A 116 0.82 -8.43 -7.27
N ILE A 117 -0.12 -8.40 -6.32
CA ILE A 117 -1.52 -8.67 -6.57
C ILE A 117 -2.42 -7.56 -6.02
N THR A 118 -3.59 -7.35 -6.63
CA THR A 118 -4.60 -6.40 -6.17
C THR A 118 -5.84 -7.12 -5.66
N SER A 119 -6.66 -6.42 -4.86
CA SER A 119 -7.84 -7.02 -4.20
C SER A 119 -8.84 -7.62 -5.18
N MET A 120 -8.99 -7.03 -6.38
CA MET A 120 -9.96 -7.46 -7.38
C MET A 120 -9.54 -8.75 -8.10
N GLU A 121 -8.24 -9.08 -8.06
CA GLU A 121 -7.68 -10.26 -8.70
C GLU A 121 -7.86 -11.54 -7.89
N ILE A 122 -8.08 -11.44 -6.57
CA ILE A 122 -8.05 -12.58 -5.65
C ILE A 122 -9.37 -13.32 -5.66
N GLU A 123 -9.33 -14.64 -5.89
CA GLU A 123 -10.42 -15.58 -5.69
C GLU A 123 -10.42 -16.12 -4.27
N SER A 124 -9.24 -16.54 -3.78
CA SER A 124 -9.07 -17.08 -2.43
C SER A 124 -7.64 -16.87 -1.92
N CYS A 125 -7.52 -16.80 -0.60
CA CYS A 125 -6.24 -16.78 0.10
C CYS A 125 -6.30 -17.79 1.24
N TYR A 126 -5.45 -18.81 1.21
CA TYR A 126 -5.34 -19.84 2.25
C TYR A 126 -3.97 -19.75 2.94
N VAL A 127 -3.96 -20.05 4.23
CA VAL A 127 -2.75 -20.07 5.05
C VAL A 127 -2.54 -21.48 5.59
N LEU A 128 -1.42 -22.06 5.17
CA LEU A 128 -0.95 -23.36 5.64
C LEU A 128 0.07 -23.10 6.77
N LYS A 129 -0.36 -23.30 7.99
CA LYS A 129 0.45 -22.93 9.18
C LYS A 129 1.05 -24.13 9.92
N ASP A 130 0.61 -25.34 9.61
CA ASP A 130 1.17 -26.57 10.23
C ASP A 130 2.20 -27.24 9.31
N ALA A 131 3.07 -28.03 9.91
CA ALA A 131 4.14 -28.73 9.21
C ALA A 131 3.61 -29.72 8.17
N ALA A 132 2.48 -30.38 8.44
CA ALA A 132 1.92 -31.38 7.55
C ALA A 132 1.38 -30.75 6.26
N ALA A 133 0.67 -29.62 6.36
CA ALA A 133 0.20 -28.87 5.19
C ALA A 133 1.34 -28.20 4.44
N ALA A 134 2.35 -27.68 5.14
CA ALA A 134 3.49 -26.99 4.54
C ALA A 134 4.53 -27.97 3.94
N ALA A 135 4.53 -29.24 4.33
CA ALA A 135 5.49 -30.26 3.85
C ALA A 135 5.55 -30.39 2.32
N LEU A 136 4.43 -30.13 1.62
CA LEU A 136 4.35 -30.12 0.17
C LEU A 136 5.32 -29.12 -0.50
N TYR A 137 5.73 -28.09 0.24
CA TYR A 137 6.60 -27.02 -0.23
C TYR A 137 8.06 -27.17 0.25
N GLY A 138 8.36 -28.29 0.91
CA GLY A 138 9.68 -28.61 1.40
C GLY A 138 10.22 -27.55 2.36
N MET A 139 11.55 -27.35 2.38
CA MET A 139 12.20 -26.38 3.26
C MET A 139 11.73 -24.93 3.07
N ARG A 140 11.28 -24.56 1.86
CA ARG A 140 10.76 -23.21 1.60
C ARG A 140 9.45 -22.91 2.33
N GLY A 141 8.67 -23.95 2.64
CA GLY A 141 7.43 -23.86 3.41
C GLY A 141 7.61 -23.94 4.93
N ALA A 142 8.82 -24.03 5.44
CA ALA A 142 9.09 -24.28 6.88
C ALA A 142 8.45 -23.23 7.81
N ASN A 143 8.32 -21.99 7.36
CA ASN A 143 7.70 -20.89 8.12
C ASN A 143 6.19 -20.73 7.84
N GLY A 144 5.55 -21.71 7.17
CA GLY A 144 4.20 -21.62 6.69
C GLY A 144 4.10 -21.06 5.28
N VAL A 145 2.94 -21.24 4.67
CA VAL A 145 2.70 -20.86 3.28
C VAL A 145 1.40 -20.07 3.17
N VAL A 146 1.44 -18.98 2.41
CA VAL A 146 0.26 -18.20 2.01
C VAL A 146 -0.02 -18.51 0.55
N LEU A 147 -1.14 -19.19 0.27
CA LEU A 147 -1.59 -19.54 -1.06
C LEU A 147 -2.62 -18.55 -1.54
N ILE A 148 -2.34 -17.86 -2.61
CA ILE A 148 -3.27 -16.94 -3.25
C ILE A 148 -3.63 -17.51 -4.62
N THR A 149 -4.93 -17.68 -4.85
CA THR A 149 -5.47 -18.07 -6.14
C THR A 149 -6.13 -16.87 -6.79
N THR A 150 -5.84 -16.63 -8.05
CA THR A 150 -6.43 -15.52 -8.80
C THR A 150 -7.74 -15.92 -9.49
N LYS A 151 -8.62 -14.94 -9.67
CA LYS A 151 -9.89 -15.12 -10.39
C LYS A 151 -9.66 -15.54 -11.83
N ARG A 152 -10.50 -16.44 -12.32
CA ARG A 152 -10.52 -16.94 -13.69
C ARG A 152 -11.80 -16.54 -14.42
N GLY A 153 -11.79 -16.66 -15.74
CA GLY A 153 -12.94 -16.33 -16.57
C GLY A 153 -14.15 -17.25 -16.33
N ILE A 154 -15.31 -16.72 -16.63
CA ILE A 154 -16.59 -17.45 -16.60
C ILE A 154 -17.03 -17.82 -18.03
N SER A 155 -17.79 -18.89 -18.20
CA SER A 155 -18.25 -19.35 -19.52
C SER A 155 -19.50 -18.61 -20.04
N ASN A 156 -20.17 -17.79 -19.23
CA ASN A 156 -21.47 -17.20 -19.58
C ASN A 156 -21.36 -15.68 -19.76
N GLY A 157 -21.26 -15.25 -21.03
CA GLY A 157 -21.34 -13.84 -21.40
C GLY A 157 -20.17 -12.97 -20.91
N LEU A 158 -20.29 -11.68 -21.14
CA LEU A 158 -19.33 -10.68 -20.65
C LEU A 158 -19.85 -10.06 -19.35
N LYS A 159 -19.07 -10.15 -18.28
CA LYS A 159 -19.31 -9.46 -17.01
C LYS A 159 -18.27 -8.37 -16.83
N VAL A 160 -18.73 -7.14 -16.58
CA VAL A 160 -17.88 -5.98 -16.31
C VAL A 160 -18.20 -5.48 -14.90
N ASN A 161 -17.16 -5.27 -14.10
CA ASN A 161 -17.29 -4.60 -12.81
C ASN A 161 -16.36 -3.38 -12.82
N VAL A 162 -16.85 -2.28 -12.26
CA VAL A 162 -16.09 -1.05 -12.07
C VAL A 162 -16.22 -0.62 -10.62
N ASP A 163 -15.09 -0.38 -9.99
CA ASP A 163 -15.00 0.08 -8.61
C ASP A 163 -14.11 1.32 -8.58
N TYR A 164 -14.64 2.42 -8.05
CA TYR A 164 -13.89 3.64 -7.87
C TYR A 164 -13.93 4.08 -6.42
N ASN A 165 -12.74 4.17 -5.82
CA ASN A 165 -12.55 4.62 -4.46
C ASN A 165 -11.83 5.96 -4.46
N PHE A 166 -12.45 6.95 -3.83
CA PHE A 166 -11.86 8.23 -3.51
C PHE A 166 -11.63 8.30 -2.00
N GLY A 167 -10.39 8.60 -1.60
CA GLY A 167 -10.00 8.71 -0.20
C GLY A 167 -9.43 10.08 0.13
N VAL A 168 -9.82 10.63 1.27
CA VAL A 168 -9.18 11.79 1.89
C VAL A 168 -8.41 11.29 3.08
N ASN A 169 -7.09 11.35 2.99
CA ASN A 169 -6.20 10.96 4.09
C ASN A 169 -6.04 12.15 5.02
N THR A 170 -6.34 11.98 6.30
CA THR A 170 -6.17 13.01 7.32
C THR A 170 -5.26 12.49 8.41
N GLN A 171 -4.65 13.41 9.15
CA GLN A 171 -3.87 13.05 10.33
C GLN A 171 -4.83 12.64 11.44
N PHE A 172 -4.65 11.44 11.98
CA PHE A 172 -5.42 10.99 13.15
C PHE A 172 -4.96 11.73 14.41
N ARG A 173 -3.65 12.00 14.52
CA ARG A 173 -3.03 12.73 15.62
C ARG A 173 -1.78 13.44 15.11
N SER A 174 -1.69 14.75 15.33
CA SER A 174 -0.47 15.53 15.17
C SER A 174 0.30 15.56 16.50
N PRO A 175 1.63 15.58 16.46
CA PRO A 175 2.43 15.89 17.63
C PRO A 175 2.12 17.32 18.10
N ASP A 176 2.12 17.52 19.41
CA ASP A 176 2.04 18.83 20.01
C ASP A 176 3.47 19.30 20.31
N PHE A 177 4.03 20.08 19.42
CA PHE A 177 5.38 20.61 19.57
C PHE A 177 5.38 21.87 20.44
N ALA A 178 6.37 21.96 21.32
CA ALA A 178 6.60 23.18 22.09
C ALA A 178 6.93 24.36 21.18
N ASP A 179 6.31 25.50 21.39
CA ASP A 179 6.73 26.74 20.77
C ASP A 179 8.11 27.20 21.27
N ALA A 180 8.70 28.22 20.63
CA ALA A 180 10.03 28.66 20.94
C ALA A 180 10.20 29.16 22.37
N TYR A 181 9.19 29.88 22.92
CA TYR A 181 9.21 30.36 24.29
C TYR A 181 9.17 29.21 25.30
N THR A 182 8.25 28.24 25.11
CA THR A 182 8.13 27.04 25.95
C THR A 182 9.40 26.21 25.91
N TYR A 183 9.97 26.00 24.71
CA TYR A 183 11.25 25.30 24.54
C TYR A 183 12.39 26.00 25.29
N ALA A 184 12.54 27.33 25.10
CA ALA A 184 13.61 28.09 25.73
C ALA A 184 13.54 28.07 27.26
N ASN A 185 12.33 28.20 27.83
CA ASN A 185 12.12 28.07 29.29
C ASN A 185 12.43 26.66 29.80
N ALA A 186 11.99 25.62 29.08
CA ALA A 186 12.26 24.24 29.48
C ALA A 186 13.76 23.95 29.46
N LEU A 187 14.49 24.46 28.45
CA LEU A 187 15.94 24.32 28.36
C LEU A 187 16.65 25.05 29.52
N ASN A 188 16.27 26.29 29.84
CA ASN A 188 16.82 27.00 30.96
C ASN A 188 16.57 26.27 32.29
N THR A 189 15.37 25.70 32.48
CA THR A 189 15.03 24.92 33.66
C THR A 189 15.88 23.67 33.77
N ALA A 190 16.10 22.94 32.68
CA ALA A 190 16.96 21.79 32.64
C ALA A 190 18.42 22.13 32.99
N LEU A 191 18.95 23.18 32.37
CA LEU A 191 20.33 23.66 32.64
C LEU A 191 20.49 24.07 34.12
N SER A 192 19.50 24.77 34.69
CA SER A 192 19.52 25.12 36.11
C SER A 192 19.50 23.89 37.03
N GLY A 193 18.75 22.82 36.64
CA GLY A 193 18.75 21.55 37.36
C GLY A 193 20.11 20.86 37.35
N ASP A 194 20.88 21.04 36.29
CA ASP A 194 22.25 20.51 36.11
C ASP A 194 23.31 21.45 36.73
N GLY A 195 22.92 22.55 37.35
CA GLY A 195 23.84 23.56 37.92
C GLY A 195 24.56 24.40 36.84
N LEU A 196 24.06 24.43 35.63
CA LEU A 196 24.60 25.20 34.52
C LEU A 196 23.89 26.57 34.39
N PRO A 197 24.59 27.59 33.81
CA PRO A 197 23.96 28.88 33.56
C PRO A 197 22.84 28.77 32.53
N ALA A 198 21.81 29.62 32.69
CA ALA A 198 20.73 29.74 31.74
C ALA A 198 21.26 30.08 30.34
N ARG A 199 20.72 29.41 29.31
CA ARG A 199 21.08 29.63 27.91
C ARG A 199 20.47 30.94 27.38
N TYR A 200 19.24 31.24 27.80
CA TYR A 200 18.47 32.41 27.35
C TYR A 200 18.22 33.35 28.54
N ASN A 201 18.50 34.61 28.39
CA ASN A 201 18.19 35.65 29.38
C ASN A 201 16.71 36.09 29.27
N ALA A 202 16.26 36.94 30.20
CA ALA A 202 14.87 37.40 30.26
C ALA A 202 14.41 38.20 29.03
N GLN A 203 15.31 38.96 28.41
CA GLN A 203 15.02 39.72 27.20
C GLN A 203 14.88 38.82 25.99
N GLU A 204 15.70 37.79 25.86
CA GLU A 204 15.62 36.77 24.78
C GLU A 204 14.34 35.94 24.93
N LEU A 205 13.97 35.56 26.14
CA LEU A 205 12.70 34.86 26.40
C LEU A 205 11.50 35.74 26.01
N ASP A 206 11.55 37.05 26.32
CA ASP A 206 10.48 37.99 25.93
C ASP A 206 10.43 38.18 24.40
N ALA A 207 11.57 38.19 23.72
CA ALA A 207 11.67 38.24 22.25
C ALA A 207 11.00 37.01 21.62
N PHE A 208 11.23 35.77 22.11
CA PHE A 208 10.52 34.59 21.66
C PHE A 208 9.01 34.65 21.88
N ARG A 209 8.59 35.21 23.02
CA ARG A 209 7.19 35.34 23.36
C ARG A 209 6.44 36.36 22.51
N THR A 210 7.10 37.50 22.24
CA THR A 210 6.51 38.62 21.49
C THR A 210 6.67 38.50 19.97
N GLY A 211 7.66 37.71 19.49
CA GLY A 211 7.95 37.56 18.06
C GLY A 211 8.49 38.81 17.37
N ILE A 212 9.01 39.79 18.12
CA ILE A 212 9.46 41.08 17.58
C ILE A 212 10.66 40.92 16.63
N TYR A 213 11.54 39.95 16.90
CA TYR A 213 12.74 39.69 16.11
C TYR A 213 12.72 38.31 15.49
N PRO A 214 11.92 38.07 14.43
CA PRO A 214 11.63 36.70 13.91
C PRO A 214 12.84 36.03 13.27
N TYR A 215 13.88 36.75 12.94
CA TYR A 215 15.12 36.19 12.37
C TYR A 215 16.13 35.79 13.44
N ASP A 216 16.21 36.55 14.53
CA ASP A 216 17.14 36.29 15.64
C ASP A 216 16.53 35.35 16.69
N TYR A 217 15.23 35.51 16.93
CA TYR A 217 14.44 34.71 17.89
C TYR A 217 13.23 34.07 17.20
N PRO A 218 13.46 33.10 16.30
CA PRO A 218 12.40 32.48 15.51
C PRO A 218 11.49 31.61 16.34
N ASN A 219 10.24 31.50 15.86
CA ASN A 219 9.26 30.54 16.38
C ASN A 219 8.61 29.83 15.19
N VAL A 220 9.19 28.72 14.78
CA VAL A 220 8.78 28.00 13.57
C VAL A 220 8.04 26.72 13.92
N ASP A 221 6.80 26.61 13.45
CA ASP A 221 6.06 25.36 13.46
C ASP A 221 6.41 24.52 12.24
N TRP A 222 7.46 23.69 12.37
CA TRP A 222 7.95 22.84 11.29
C TRP A 222 6.90 21.89 10.73
N TRP A 223 5.98 21.44 11.58
CA TRP A 223 4.91 20.55 11.17
C TRP A 223 3.95 21.25 10.20
N ASN A 224 3.39 22.36 10.62
CA ASN A 224 2.47 23.14 9.79
C ASN A 224 3.14 23.76 8.56
N GLU A 225 4.45 24.03 8.62
CA GLU A 225 5.19 24.56 7.46
C GLU A 225 5.44 23.51 6.39
N THR A 226 5.50 22.23 6.73
CA THR A 226 5.86 21.15 5.79
C THR A 226 4.67 20.27 5.38
N LEU A 227 3.60 20.24 6.16
CA LEU A 227 2.46 19.34 5.94
C LEU A 227 1.16 20.10 5.63
N ASN A 228 0.37 19.50 4.75
CA ASN A 228 -1.04 19.83 4.56
C ASN A 228 -1.89 18.98 5.52
N ASN A 229 -3.08 19.45 5.86
CA ASN A 229 -3.99 18.70 6.72
C ASN A 229 -4.58 17.47 6.04
N THR A 230 -4.53 17.42 4.69
CA THR A 230 -5.13 16.33 3.90
C THR A 230 -4.23 15.88 2.76
N GLY A 231 -4.26 14.59 2.49
CA GLY A 231 -3.79 13.95 1.26
C GLY A 231 -4.97 13.37 0.48
N LEU A 232 -4.76 13.05 -0.79
CA LEU A 232 -5.82 12.53 -1.67
C LEU A 232 -5.40 11.22 -2.29
N THR A 233 -6.31 10.26 -2.28
CA THR A 233 -6.12 8.95 -2.89
C THR A 233 -7.23 8.69 -3.90
N HIS A 234 -6.86 8.21 -5.07
CA HIS A 234 -7.78 7.76 -6.12
C HIS A 234 -7.41 6.31 -6.47
N ASN A 235 -8.41 5.45 -6.52
CA ASN A 235 -8.22 4.07 -6.96
C ASN A 235 -9.40 3.68 -7.87
N LEU A 236 -9.10 3.44 -9.15
CA LEU A 236 -10.04 2.94 -10.15
C LEU A 236 -9.67 1.51 -10.50
N LYS A 237 -10.58 0.59 -10.24
CA LYS A 237 -10.44 -0.82 -10.56
C LYS A 237 -11.53 -1.23 -11.55
N MET A 238 -11.15 -1.90 -12.61
CA MET A 238 -12.08 -2.46 -13.58
C MET A 238 -11.76 -3.92 -13.79
N SER A 239 -12.78 -4.76 -13.85
CA SER A 239 -12.60 -6.15 -14.26
C SER A 239 -13.55 -6.55 -15.36
N PHE A 240 -13.05 -7.36 -16.26
CA PHE A 240 -13.73 -7.92 -17.41
C PHE A 240 -13.59 -9.43 -17.34
N SER A 241 -14.70 -10.14 -17.34
CA SER A 241 -14.65 -11.60 -17.37
C SER A 241 -15.66 -12.12 -18.37
N GLY A 242 -15.31 -13.17 -19.07
CA GLY A 242 -16.20 -13.76 -20.07
C GLY A 242 -15.56 -14.95 -20.74
N GLY A 243 -16.23 -15.44 -21.77
CA GLY A 243 -15.76 -16.50 -22.59
C GLY A 243 -16.82 -17.54 -22.97
N SER A 244 -16.34 -18.69 -23.39
CA SER A 244 -17.13 -19.86 -23.77
C SER A 244 -16.60 -21.09 -23.05
N ASP A 245 -17.14 -22.25 -23.34
CA ASP A 245 -16.64 -23.52 -22.77
C ASP A 245 -15.20 -23.85 -23.20
N LYS A 246 -14.77 -23.35 -24.36
CA LYS A 246 -13.41 -23.55 -24.88
C LYS A 246 -12.42 -22.47 -24.49
N PHE A 247 -12.88 -21.27 -24.23
CA PHE A 247 -12.04 -20.12 -23.95
C PHE A 247 -12.66 -19.27 -22.87
N ARG A 248 -11.91 -18.94 -21.82
CA ARG A 248 -12.33 -18.07 -20.73
C ARG A 248 -11.24 -17.06 -20.42
N PHE A 249 -11.65 -15.84 -20.10
CA PHE A 249 -10.71 -14.79 -19.73
C PHE A 249 -11.21 -14.01 -18.53
N TYR A 250 -10.25 -13.52 -17.73
CA TYR A 250 -10.46 -12.57 -16.67
C TYR A 250 -9.38 -11.51 -16.77
N THR A 251 -9.76 -10.26 -17.01
CA THR A 251 -8.83 -9.13 -17.13
C THR A 251 -9.16 -8.10 -16.06
N VAL A 252 -8.15 -7.61 -15.36
CA VAL A 252 -8.24 -6.51 -14.38
C VAL A 252 -7.36 -5.38 -14.81
N VAL A 253 -7.87 -4.16 -14.70
CA VAL A 253 -7.14 -2.91 -14.81
C VAL A 253 -7.29 -2.17 -13.50
N ASP A 254 -6.18 -1.90 -12.81
CA ASP A 254 -6.14 -1.18 -11.53
C ASP A 254 -5.25 0.05 -11.69
N TYR A 255 -5.86 1.23 -11.58
CA TYR A 255 -5.17 2.52 -11.57
C TYR A 255 -5.27 3.14 -10.18
N TYR A 256 -4.13 3.40 -9.58
CA TYR A 256 -4.01 4.03 -8.29
C TYR A 256 -3.14 5.27 -8.34
N ARG A 257 -3.58 6.30 -7.62
CA ARG A 257 -2.80 7.50 -7.40
C ARG A 257 -2.99 7.99 -5.97
N ASP A 258 -1.89 8.13 -5.25
CA ASP A 258 -1.84 8.71 -3.90
C ASP A 258 -1.00 9.96 -3.88
N ARG A 259 -1.54 11.02 -3.31
CA ARG A 259 -0.86 12.27 -3.08
C ARG A 259 -0.62 12.46 -1.60
N SER A 260 0.64 12.53 -1.22
CA SER A 260 1.06 12.74 0.17
C SER A 260 0.53 14.05 0.76
N MET A 261 0.49 14.11 2.09
CA MET A 261 0.21 15.33 2.84
C MET A 261 1.39 16.32 2.87
N LEU A 262 2.59 15.96 2.45
CA LEU A 262 3.69 16.92 2.34
C LEU A 262 3.34 18.04 1.36
N LYS A 263 3.66 19.27 1.73
CA LYS A 263 3.34 20.47 0.94
C LYS A 263 4.06 20.43 -0.41
N LYS A 264 3.41 21.00 -1.41
CA LYS A 264 3.97 21.16 -2.75
C LYS A 264 5.09 22.22 -2.73
N ASN A 265 6.14 21.98 -3.52
CA ASN A 265 7.04 23.05 -3.91
C ASN A 265 6.31 24.00 -4.87
N THR A 266 6.08 25.23 -4.45
CA THR A 266 5.45 26.28 -5.27
C THR A 266 6.47 27.20 -5.94
N GLU A 267 7.74 27.13 -5.57
CA GLU A 267 8.79 28.07 -6.01
C GLU A 267 9.51 27.58 -7.26
N ASP A 268 9.80 26.28 -7.37
CA ASP A 268 10.37 25.71 -8.58
C ASP A 268 9.30 25.03 -9.43
N THR A 269 8.94 25.69 -10.53
CA THR A 269 7.92 25.18 -11.46
C THR A 269 8.44 24.09 -12.40
N ARG A 270 9.77 23.88 -12.45
CA ARG A 270 10.38 22.87 -13.32
C ARG A 270 10.06 21.45 -12.84
N PHE A 271 9.85 21.26 -11.53
CA PHE A 271 9.64 19.95 -10.93
C PHE A 271 8.47 19.96 -9.94
N ASP A 272 7.65 18.92 -9.96
CA ASP A 272 6.67 18.68 -8.90
C ASP A 272 7.27 17.78 -7.83
N THR A 273 7.68 18.37 -6.72
CA THR A 273 8.26 17.65 -5.57
C THR A 273 7.23 17.09 -4.62
N THR A 274 5.92 17.28 -4.87
CA THR A 274 4.88 16.69 -4.06
C THR A 274 4.98 15.17 -4.14
N PRO A 275 5.26 14.48 -3.03
CA PRO A 275 5.36 13.03 -3.07
C PRO A 275 4.06 12.41 -3.55
N THR A 276 4.15 11.75 -4.69
CA THR A 276 3.01 11.14 -5.38
C THR A 276 3.39 9.73 -5.80
N ASP A 277 2.57 8.76 -5.45
CA ASP A 277 2.67 7.39 -5.94
C ASP A 277 1.58 7.15 -6.97
N THR A 278 1.98 6.66 -8.15
CA THR A 278 1.05 6.25 -9.20
C THR A 278 1.35 4.82 -9.59
N ARG A 279 0.32 3.99 -9.69
CA ARG A 279 0.43 2.59 -10.12
C ARG A 279 -0.65 2.27 -11.14
N LEU A 280 -0.24 1.67 -12.24
CA LEU A 280 -1.12 1.05 -13.22
C LEU A 280 -0.78 -0.44 -13.27
N THR A 281 -1.75 -1.29 -13.02
CA THR A 281 -1.61 -2.74 -13.13
C THR A 281 -2.64 -3.27 -14.11
N VAL A 282 -2.21 -4.11 -15.03
CA VAL A 282 -3.08 -4.86 -15.92
C VAL A 282 -2.73 -6.33 -15.76
N ARG A 283 -3.71 -7.15 -15.37
CA ARG A 283 -3.59 -8.61 -15.35
C ARG A 283 -4.61 -9.22 -16.28
N THR A 284 -4.19 -10.23 -17.02
CA THR A 284 -5.09 -11.06 -17.84
C THR A 284 -4.81 -12.52 -17.56
N ASN A 285 -5.83 -13.25 -17.16
CA ASN A 285 -5.82 -14.70 -17.01
C ASN A 285 -6.67 -15.31 -18.13
N LEU A 286 -6.10 -16.30 -18.82
CA LEU A 286 -6.70 -17.01 -19.94
C LEU A 286 -6.74 -18.51 -19.62
N ASP A 287 -7.88 -19.13 -19.86
CA ASP A 287 -8.04 -20.57 -19.81
C ASP A 287 -8.53 -21.04 -21.19
N VAL A 288 -7.80 -21.95 -21.83
CA VAL A 288 -8.11 -22.45 -23.17
C VAL A 288 -8.15 -23.98 -23.14
N LYS A 289 -9.30 -24.56 -23.43
CA LYS A 289 -9.44 -26.00 -23.70
C LYS A 289 -8.97 -26.26 -25.12
N VAL A 290 -7.74 -26.73 -25.27
CA VAL A 290 -7.17 -27.06 -26.55
C VAL A 290 -7.83 -28.32 -27.12
N THR A 291 -8.04 -29.31 -26.25
CA THR A 291 -8.86 -30.51 -26.48
C THR A 291 -9.73 -30.78 -25.28
N GLU A 292 -10.62 -31.78 -25.33
CA GLU A 292 -11.42 -32.17 -24.16
C GLU A 292 -10.55 -32.64 -22.98
N SER A 293 -9.35 -33.14 -23.26
CA SER A 293 -8.39 -33.62 -22.26
C SER A 293 -7.23 -32.66 -21.97
N THR A 294 -7.09 -31.56 -22.75
CA THR A 294 -5.95 -30.64 -22.64
C THR A 294 -6.42 -29.24 -22.29
N LEU A 295 -6.02 -28.74 -21.11
CA LEU A 295 -6.29 -27.40 -20.63
C LEU A 295 -4.98 -26.58 -20.59
N LEU A 296 -4.96 -25.46 -21.27
CA LEU A 296 -3.91 -24.46 -21.22
C LEU A 296 -4.38 -23.30 -20.36
N LYS A 297 -3.56 -22.89 -19.38
CA LYS A 297 -3.77 -21.71 -18.56
C LYS A 297 -2.62 -20.74 -18.77
N ALA A 298 -2.92 -19.49 -19.06
CA ALA A 298 -1.93 -18.43 -19.15
C ALA A 298 -2.33 -17.28 -18.21
N GLY A 299 -1.33 -16.66 -17.59
CA GLY A 299 -1.46 -15.44 -16.81
C GLY A 299 -0.42 -14.44 -17.23
N ILE A 300 -0.80 -13.19 -17.44
CA ILE A 300 0.13 -12.10 -17.76
C ILE A 300 -0.21 -10.91 -16.89
N VAL A 301 0.80 -10.34 -16.24
CA VAL A 301 0.70 -9.11 -15.46
C VAL A 301 1.69 -8.09 -15.97
N GLY A 302 1.21 -6.92 -16.34
CA GLY A 302 2.02 -5.73 -16.57
C GLY A 302 1.74 -4.72 -15.49
N ARG A 303 2.79 -4.16 -14.85
CA ARG A 303 2.67 -3.11 -13.85
C ARG A 303 3.65 -2.01 -14.11
N LEU A 304 3.18 -0.78 -14.02
CA LEU A 304 4.01 0.42 -13.96
C LEU A 304 3.77 1.09 -12.60
N LYS A 305 4.82 1.31 -11.84
CA LYS A 305 4.80 2.08 -10.59
C LYS A 305 5.71 3.28 -10.77
N GLU A 306 5.18 4.47 -10.54
CA GLU A 306 5.93 5.72 -10.54
C GLU A 306 5.84 6.37 -9.17
N PHE A 307 6.99 6.66 -8.58
CA PHE A 307 7.12 7.52 -7.41
C PHE A 307 7.78 8.81 -7.82
N ARG A 308 7.17 9.94 -7.45
CA ARG A 308 7.77 11.28 -7.54
C ARG A 308 7.83 11.89 -6.16
N GLY A 309 8.86 12.65 -5.88
CA GLY A 309 8.98 13.33 -4.61
C GLY A 309 10.26 14.13 -4.47
N THR A 310 10.53 14.56 -3.25
CA THR A 310 11.76 15.24 -2.90
C THR A 310 12.94 14.28 -2.94
N ARG A 311 14.13 14.77 -3.26
CA ARG A 311 15.38 14.00 -3.25
C ARG A 311 15.62 13.30 -1.90
N TYR A 312 15.33 13.99 -0.82
CA TYR A 312 15.38 13.41 0.52
C TYR A 312 14.04 12.70 0.81
N GLY A 313 14.10 11.41 1.06
CA GLY A 313 12.92 10.62 1.36
C GLY A 313 12.10 11.17 2.53
N ARG A 314 10.82 10.82 2.61
CA ARG A 314 9.90 11.25 3.67
C ARG A 314 10.48 11.11 5.08
N SER A 315 11.13 9.99 5.38
CA SER A 315 11.74 9.74 6.69
C SER A 315 12.79 10.77 7.07
N ALA A 316 13.59 11.24 6.11
CA ALA A 316 14.59 12.27 6.37
C ALA A 316 13.96 13.62 6.75
N ILE A 317 12.87 13.99 6.05
CA ILE A 317 12.10 15.22 6.35
C ILE A 317 11.48 15.12 7.75
N PHE A 318 10.79 14.01 8.06
CA PHE A 318 10.19 13.81 9.38
C PHE A 318 11.23 13.80 10.50
N ASN A 319 12.39 13.15 10.31
CA ASN A 319 13.46 13.18 11.30
C ASN A 319 13.93 14.61 11.60
N LYS A 320 13.94 15.48 10.59
CA LYS A 320 14.28 16.89 10.80
C LYS A 320 13.16 17.67 11.49
N ILE A 321 11.90 17.42 11.14
CA ILE A 321 10.74 18.03 11.81
C ILE A 321 10.74 17.69 13.31
N TYR A 322 11.03 16.44 13.67
CA TYR A 322 11.09 16.01 15.08
C TYR A 322 12.35 16.44 15.82
N GLY A 323 13.45 16.60 15.10
CA GLY A 323 14.76 16.85 15.69
C GLY A 323 15.12 18.33 15.83
N ILE A 324 14.39 19.25 15.19
CA ILE A 324 14.72 20.68 15.18
C ILE A 324 13.69 21.45 15.98
N PRO A 325 14.10 22.10 17.11
CA PRO A 325 13.19 22.92 17.91
C PRO A 325 12.67 24.14 17.14
N SER A 326 11.50 24.64 17.55
CA SER A 326 10.87 25.85 16.98
C SER A 326 11.79 27.09 17.08
N ALA A 327 12.64 27.14 18.10
CA ALA A 327 13.58 28.25 18.39
C ALA A 327 14.92 28.15 17.66
N ALA A 328 15.17 27.13 16.84
CA ALA A 328 16.51 26.83 16.32
C ALA A 328 17.02 27.85 15.28
N PHE A 329 16.21 28.16 14.29
CA PHE A 329 16.50 29.12 13.22
C PHE A 329 15.23 29.43 12.41
N PRO A 330 15.15 30.56 11.69
CA PRO A 330 14.00 30.90 10.85
C PRO A 330 13.93 29.97 9.61
N ILE A 331 12.79 29.92 8.95
CA ILE A 331 12.65 29.20 7.67
C ILE A 331 13.62 29.80 6.65
N ARG A 332 13.57 31.13 6.51
CA ARG A 332 14.50 31.91 5.67
C ARG A 332 14.86 33.21 6.36
N TYR A 333 16.06 33.67 6.13
CA TYR A 333 16.49 35.01 6.49
C TYR A 333 16.00 36.04 5.45
N GLU A 334 16.13 37.34 5.74
CA GLU A 334 15.75 38.44 4.81
C GLU A 334 16.40 38.35 3.43
N ASN A 335 17.62 37.86 3.37
CA ASN A 335 18.37 37.67 2.11
C ASN A 335 17.89 36.43 1.32
N GLY A 336 16.83 35.75 1.76
CA GLY A 336 16.26 34.58 1.08
C GLY A 336 16.97 33.25 1.37
N ILE A 337 18.08 33.26 2.12
CA ILE A 337 18.83 32.04 2.47
C ILE A 337 18.06 31.25 3.53
N TYR A 338 17.98 29.94 3.35
CA TYR A 338 17.35 29.06 4.34
C TYR A 338 18.15 29.03 5.64
N GLY A 339 17.41 29.08 6.76
CA GLY A 339 17.99 28.99 8.09
C GLY A 339 18.68 27.66 8.35
N GLY A 340 19.71 27.72 9.17
CA GLY A 340 20.48 26.59 9.64
C GLY A 340 21.33 26.97 10.83
N SER A 341 21.94 26.00 11.51
CA SER A 341 22.86 26.27 12.61
C SER A 341 23.97 25.22 12.69
N SER A 342 25.03 25.54 13.43
CA SER A 342 26.14 24.61 13.67
C SER A 342 25.70 23.35 14.45
N VAL A 343 24.64 23.45 15.26
CA VAL A 343 24.11 22.35 16.08
C VAL A 343 23.19 21.45 15.27
N TYR A 344 22.25 22.01 14.52
CA TYR A 344 21.24 21.26 13.76
C TYR A 344 21.60 21.07 12.29
N GLY A 345 22.72 21.67 11.85
CA GLY A 345 23.21 21.64 10.48
C GLY A 345 22.34 22.44 9.51
N THR A 346 22.52 22.17 8.22
CA THR A 346 21.79 22.84 7.13
C THR A 346 20.48 22.13 6.74
N GLY A 347 20.05 21.13 7.49
CA GLY A 347 18.88 20.30 7.18
C GLY A 347 17.55 20.97 7.52
N ASN A 348 17.30 22.20 7.05
CA ASN A 348 16.04 22.89 7.20
C ASN A 348 14.89 22.07 6.54
N PRO A 349 13.84 21.66 7.28
CA PRO A 349 12.78 20.79 6.76
C PRO A 349 12.09 21.35 5.53
N VAL A 350 11.87 22.67 5.49
CA VAL A 350 11.22 23.34 4.35
C VAL A 350 12.16 23.40 3.15
N ALA A 351 13.46 23.61 3.35
CA ALA A 351 14.45 23.56 2.29
C ALA A 351 14.56 22.16 1.68
N LEU A 352 14.60 21.12 2.52
CA LEU A 352 14.62 19.73 2.07
C LEU A 352 13.40 19.37 1.22
N LEU A 353 12.25 19.97 1.53
CA LEU A 353 11.02 19.75 0.80
C LEU A 353 10.99 20.51 -0.53
N LYS A 354 11.56 21.72 -0.58
CA LYS A 354 11.36 22.66 -1.69
C LYS A 354 12.54 22.80 -2.65
N ASP A 355 13.78 22.81 -2.16
CA ASP A 355 14.93 23.32 -2.94
C ASP A 355 16.05 22.31 -3.19
N TYR A 356 16.05 21.17 -2.49
CA TYR A 356 17.17 20.21 -2.58
C TYR A 356 17.02 19.17 -3.69
N GLY A 357 16.22 19.45 -4.72
CA GLY A 357 16.05 18.60 -5.87
C GLY A 357 14.89 17.60 -5.73
N HIS A 358 14.71 16.78 -6.76
CA HIS A 358 13.62 15.81 -6.84
C HIS A 358 14.11 14.42 -7.22
N ILE A 359 13.26 13.43 -6.95
CA ILE A 359 13.43 12.07 -7.46
C ILE A 359 12.19 11.66 -8.23
N ARG A 360 12.43 10.88 -9.27
CA ARG A 360 11.41 10.17 -10.02
C ARG A 360 11.87 8.74 -10.24
N ASN A 361 11.19 7.80 -9.62
CA ASN A 361 11.47 6.38 -9.74
C ASN A 361 10.35 5.72 -10.53
N VAL A 362 10.69 5.06 -11.63
CA VAL A 362 9.73 4.31 -12.44
C VAL A 362 10.14 2.85 -12.46
N TYR A 363 9.23 1.98 -12.04
CA TYR A 363 9.43 0.54 -12.02
C TYR A 363 8.42 -0.13 -12.95
N GLY A 364 8.92 -0.96 -13.86
CA GLY A 364 8.13 -1.83 -14.70
C GLY A 364 8.25 -3.27 -14.21
N THR A 365 7.13 -3.96 -14.05
CA THR A 365 7.06 -5.38 -13.70
C THR A 365 6.29 -6.12 -14.78
N LEU A 366 6.85 -7.20 -15.29
CA LEU A 366 6.19 -8.14 -16.21
C LEU A 366 6.28 -9.54 -15.60
N LEU A 367 5.12 -10.12 -15.27
CA LEU A 367 5.02 -11.49 -14.79
C LEU A 367 4.20 -12.28 -15.82
N ALA A 368 4.68 -13.44 -16.23
CA ALA A 368 4.01 -14.30 -17.18
C ALA A 368 4.05 -15.76 -16.71
N ASP A 369 2.90 -16.40 -16.74
CA ASP A 369 2.71 -17.78 -16.33
C ASP A 369 2.08 -18.58 -17.46
N LEU A 370 2.55 -19.79 -17.66
CA LEU A 370 1.97 -20.74 -18.56
C LEU A 370 1.89 -22.12 -17.89
N SER A 371 0.72 -22.71 -17.90
CA SER A 371 0.48 -24.05 -17.36
C SER A 371 -0.30 -24.87 -18.39
N ILE A 372 0.15 -26.07 -18.64
CA ILE A 372 -0.53 -27.05 -19.47
C ILE A 372 -0.89 -28.26 -18.61
N ARG A 373 -2.16 -28.65 -18.63
CA ARG A 373 -2.67 -29.83 -17.94
C ARG A 373 -3.26 -30.78 -18.96
N GLN A 374 -2.81 -32.04 -18.90
CA GLN A 374 -3.30 -33.14 -19.70
C GLN A 374 -4.02 -34.14 -18.80
N ASP A 375 -5.31 -34.36 -19.06
CA ASP A 375 -6.06 -35.46 -18.45
C ASP A 375 -5.65 -36.78 -19.13
N LEU A 376 -5.21 -37.72 -18.33
CA LEU A 376 -4.76 -39.05 -18.73
C LEU A 376 -5.72 -40.14 -18.23
N SER A 377 -6.97 -39.78 -17.95
CA SER A 377 -8.01 -40.74 -17.47
C SER A 377 -8.26 -41.89 -18.42
N ALA A 378 -7.87 -41.73 -19.71
CA ALA A 378 -7.90 -42.84 -20.69
C ALA A 378 -6.89 -43.95 -20.36
N LEU A 379 -5.81 -43.67 -19.66
CA LEU A 379 -4.82 -44.66 -19.20
C LEU A 379 -5.20 -45.17 -17.80
N THR A 380 -5.52 -44.28 -16.87
CA THR A 380 -5.88 -44.61 -15.53
C THR A 380 -6.83 -43.54 -14.98
N LYS A 381 -8.00 -43.95 -14.49
CA LYS A 381 -9.04 -43.06 -13.99
C LYS A 381 -8.50 -42.12 -12.92
N GLY A 382 -8.65 -40.81 -13.17
CA GLY A 382 -8.20 -39.74 -12.27
C GLY A 382 -6.74 -39.34 -12.42
N LEU A 383 -5.98 -39.96 -13.34
CA LEU A 383 -4.60 -39.56 -13.65
C LEU A 383 -4.60 -38.29 -14.48
N ALA A 384 -3.75 -37.35 -14.14
CA ALA A 384 -3.48 -36.15 -14.93
C ALA A 384 -2.00 -35.75 -14.78
N ALA A 385 -1.44 -35.14 -15.81
CA ALA A 385 -0.12 -34.54 -15.79
C ALA A 385 -0.24 -33.01 -15.97
N GLU A 386 0.59 -32.25 -15.27
CA GLU A 386 0.66 -30.79 -15.39
C GLU A 386 2.11 -30.34 -15.45
N ALA A 387 2.38 -29.41 -16.35
CA ALA A 387 3.64 -28.69 -16.43
C ALA A 387 3.38 -27.20 -16.41
N SER A 388 4.18 -26.46 -15.64
CA SER A 388 4.02 -25.02 -15.48
C SER A 388 5.37 -24.33 -15.56
N VAL A 389 5.40 -23.15 -16.18
CA VAL A 389 6.57 -22.28 -16.27
C VAL A 389 6.15 -20.84 -15.95
N SER A 390 7.02 -20.10 -15.28
CA SER A 390 6.84 -18.66 -15.08
C SER A 390 8.08 -17.88 -15.53
N PHE A 391 7.83 -16.67 -15.99
CA PHE A 391 8.85 -15.69 -16.34
C PHE A 391 8.52 -14.38 -15.65
N ASP A 392 9.41 -13.93 -14.78
CA ASP A 392 9.24 -12.70 -14.02
C ASP A 392 10.39 -11.73 -14.35
N ASN A 393 10.05 -10.51 -14.78
CA ASN A 393 11.00 -9.46 -15.10
C ASN A 393 10.60 -8.18 -14.34
N ILE A 394 11.57 -7.60 -13.63
CA ILE A 394 11.40 -6.33 -12.93
C ILE A 394 12.55 -5.42 -13.36
N GLY A 395 12.20 -4.27 -13.92
CA GLY A 395 13.15 -3.23 -14.33
C GLY A 395 12.79 -1.89 -13.70
N GLY A 396 13.78 -1.04 -13.49
CA GLY A 396 13.54 0.28 -12.90
C GLY A 396 14.46 1.35 -13.47
N MET A 397 13.98 2.58 -13.49
CA MET A 397 14.71 3.79 -13.81
C MET A 397 14.57 4.76 -12.65
N ASN A 398 15.69 5.26 -12.17
CA ASN A 398 15.75 6.28 -11.13
C ASN A 398 16.35 7.56 -11.73
N GLU A 399 15.62 8.65 -11.62
CA GLU A 399 16.02 9.98 -12.01
C GLU A 399 16.16 10.83 -10.74
N THR A 400 17.31 11.47 -10.56
CA THR A 400 17.59 12.34 -9.41
C THR A 400 18.29 13.60 -9.91
N THR A 401 17.78 14.74 -9.52
CA THR A 401 18.40 16.06 -9.80
C THR A 401 18.65 16.84 -8.53
#